data_cde5b94416f3899e794488d57acb8f74
#
_entry.id   cde5b94416f3899e794488d57acb8f74
#
_cell.length_a   1.000
_cell.length_b   1.000
_cell.length_c   1.000
_cell.angle_alpha   90.00
_cell.angle_beta   90.00
_cell.angle_gamma   90.00
#
_symmetry.space_group_name_H-M   'P 1'
#
loop_
_entity.id
_entity.type
_entity.pdbx_description
1 polymer ?
#
loop_
_entity_poly.entity_id
_entity_poly.type
_entity_poly.pdbx_seq_one_letter_code
_entity_poly.pdbx_strand_id
1 'polypeptide(L)' 'MEEGVIIKEIEKIIPSMMKVAQHIWIDYDKEADVVYISFERPQNADDSVMEGNIIVHKRKEKVVGLTILNASEINP' A
#
# COMPACT_ATOMS: atom_id res chain seq x y z
N MET A 1 19.01 1.63 -4.47
CA MET A 1 18.92 0.21 -4.61
C MET A 1 17.69 -0.33 -4.01
N GLU A 2 17.61 -0.33 -2.69
CA GLU A 2 16.38 -0.80 -2.09
C GLU A 2 15.20 0.05 -2.47
N GLU A 3 15.42 1.33 -2.61
CA GLU A 3 14.37 2.24 -3.06
C GLU A 3 13.81 1.82 -4.40
N GLY A 4 14.70 1.42 -5.32
CA GLY A 4 14.28 1.00 -6.63
C GLY A 4 13.43 -0.27 -6.61
N VAL A 5 13.73 -1.18 -5.69
CA VAL A 5 12.96 -2.40 -5.55
C VAL A 5 11.56 -2.08 -5.02
N ILE A 6 11.47 -1.21 -4.02
CA ILE A 6 10.18 -0.84 -3.44
C ILE A 6 9.32 -0.12 -4.47
N ILE A 7 9.91 0.79 -5.23
CA ILE A 7 9.17 1.51 -6.26
C ILE A 7 8.64 0.57 -7.32
N LYS A 8 9.43 -0.42 -7.72
CA LYS A 8 8.99 -1.38 -8.72
C LYS A 8 7.83 -2.23 -8.23
N GLU A 9 7.81 -2.56 -6.95
CA GLU A 9 6.71 -3.33 -6.40
C GLU A 9 5.44 -2.51 -6.37
N ILE A 10 5.54 -1.24 -6.03
CA ILE A 10 4.40 -0.34 -6.08
C ILE A 10 3.89 -0.21 -7.50
N GLU A 11 4.78 -0.07 -8.47
CA GLU A 11 4.40 0.05 -9.87
C GLU A 11 3.65 -1.18 -10.39
N LYS A 12 3.97 -2.35 -9.89
CA LYS A 12 3.25 -3.56 -10.28
C LYS A 12 1.82 -3.54 -9.79
N ILE A 13 1.58 -2.90 -8.67
CA ILE A 13 0.27 -2.86 -8.04
C ILE A 13 -0.62 -1.79 -8.66
N ILE A 14 -0.03 -0.69 -9.11
CA ILE A 14 -0.77 0.43 -9.64
C ILE A 14 -1.79 0.07 -10.71
N PRO A 15 -1.47 -0.75 -11.72
CA PRO A 15 -2.47 -1.09 -12.72
C PRO A 15 -3.70 -1.77 -12.15
N SER A 16 -3.50 -2.63 -11.15
CA SER A 16 -4.63 -3.29 -10.50
C SER A 16 -5.47 -2.29 -9.71
N MET A 17 -4.81 -1.34 -9.07
CA MET A 17 -5.48 -0.30 -8.32
C MET A 17 -6.36 0.54 -9.21
N MET A 18 -5.85 0.94 -10.36
CA MET A 18 -6.58 1.80 -11.28
C MET A 18 -7.79 1.12 -11.88
N LYS A 19 -7.77 -0.21 -11.95
CA LYS A 19 -8.90 -0.95 -12.49
C LYS A 19 -10.09 -0.99 -11.54
N VAL A 20 -9.83 -1.01 -10.24
CA VAL A 20 -10.88 -1.27 -9.27
C VAL A 20 -11.18 -0.10 -8.37
N ALA A 21 -10.24 0.80 -8.20
CA ALA A 21 -10.39 1.89 -7.24
C ALA A 21 -10.91 3.15 -7.93
N GLN A 22 -12.10 3.60 -7.53
CA GLN A 22 -12.64 4.88 -7.97
C GLN A 22 -12.12 6.00 -7.10
N HIS A 23 -11.73 5.66 -5.88
CA HIS A 23 -11.19 6.61 -4.93
C HIS A 23 -9.99 6.00 -4.22
N ILE A 24 -9.07 6.85 -3.83
CA ILE A 24 -7.91 6.44 -3.06
C ILE A 24 -7.82 7.36 -1.87
N TRP A 25 -7.76 6.78 -0.67
CA TRP A 25 -7.57 7.52 0.57
C TRP A 25 -6.15 7.30 1.04
N ILE A 26 -5.45 8.38 1.37
CA ILE A 26 -4.08 8.32 1.84
C ILE A 26 -4.01 9.04 3.17
N ASP A 27 -3.52 8.37 4.19
CA ASP A 27 -3.31 8.93 5.51
C ASP A 27 -1.87 8.68 5.94
N TYR A 28 -1.23 9.71 6.46
CA TYR A 28 0.14 9.57 6.94
C TYR A 28 0.16 9.78 8.45
N ASP A 29 0.63 8.77 9.18
CA ASP A 29 0.86 8.85 10.62
C ASP A 29 2.30 9.26 10.82
N LYS A 30 2.51 10.53 11.11
CA LYS A 30 3.85 11.10 11.24
C LYS A 30 4.61 10.52 12.41
N GLU A 31 3.94 10.22 13.51
CA GLU A 31 4.61 9.69 14.69
C GLU A 31 5.10 8.26 14.46
N ALA A 32 4.29 7.46 13.83
CA ALA A 32 4.66 6.07 13.53
C ALA A 32 5.48 5.95 12.25
N ASP A 33 5.51 7.00 11.45
CA ASP A 33 6.15 7.00 10.13
C ASP A 33 5.56 5.94 9.22
N VAL A 34 4.24 5.91 9.15
CA VAL A 34 3.50 4.92 8.39
C VAL A 34 2.51 5.62 7.46
N VAL A 35 2.47 5.19 6.21
CA VAL A 35 1.48 5.67 5.26
C VAL A 35 0.45 4.58 5.06
N TYR A 36 -0.82 4.95 5.17
CA TYR A 36 -1.94 4.05 4.91
C TYR A 36 -2.63 4.46 3.63
N ILE A 37 -2.76 3.53 2.71
CA ILE A 37 -3.45 3.77 1.44
C ILE A 37 -4.62 2.81 1.38
N SER A 38 -5.82 3.34 1.16
CA SER A 38 -7.03 2.53 1.07
C SER A 38 -7.72 2.78 -0.26
N PHE A 39 -8.18 1.71 -0.88
CA PHE A 39 -8.91 1.76 -2.15
C PHE A 39 -10.39 1.52 -1.95
N GLU A 40 -10.76 1.13 -0.75
CA GLU A 40 -12.15 0.94 -0.34
C GLU A 40 -12.29 1.48 1.07
N ARG A 41 -13.46 2.00 1.36
CA ARG A 41 -13.76 2.51 2.70
C ARG A 41 -15.16 2.08 3.09
N PRO A 42 -15.31 1.29 4.16
CA PRO A 42 -14.22 0.80 5.01
C PRO A 42 -13.38 -0.26 4.30
N GLN A 43 -12.11 -0.34 4.71
CA GLN A 43 -11.20 -1.35 4.18
C GLN A 43 -11.40 -2.63 4.97
N ASN A 44 -12.04 -3.62 4.36
CA ASN A 44 -12.34 -4.90 5.02
C ASN A 44 -11.45 -5.98 4.45
N ALA A 45 -10.19 -5.99 4.84
CA ALA A 45 -9.24 -7.00 4.38
C ALA A 45 -9.47 -8.31 5.12
N ASP A 46 -9.38 -9.43 4.41
CA ASP A 46 -9.43 -10.74 5.03
C ASP A 46 -8.05 -11.40 5.04
N ASP A 47 -7.07 -10.79 4.39
CA ASP A 47 -5.72 -11.30 4.34
C ASP A 47 -4.75 -10.15 4.11
N SER A 48 -3.51 -10.32 4.60
CA SER A 48 -2.47 -9.33 4.42
C SER A 48 -1.15 -10.04 4.18
N VAL A 49 -0.38 -9.52 3.25
CA VAL A 49 0.92 -10.08 2.90
C VAL A 49 1.95 -8.98 3.06
N MET A 50 3.02 -9.26 3.78
CA MET A 50 4.08 -8.29 3.99
C MET A 50 5.27 -8.59 3.10
N GLU A 51 5.72 -7.57 2.38
CA GLU A 51 6.92 -7.65 1.58
C GLU A 51 7.78 -6.42 1.87
N GLY A 52 8.93 -6.65 2.50
CA GLY A 52 9.77 -5.54 2.93
C GLY A 52 9.01 -4.63 3.87
N ASN A 53 8.93 -3.36 3.52
CA ASN A 53 8.24 -2.36 4.34
C ASN A 53 6.80 -2.13 3.91
N ILE A 54 6.28 -2.97 3.02
CA ILE A 54 4.93 -2.79 2.49
C ILE A 54 4.06 -3.96 2.91
N ILE A 55 2.89 -3.65 3.46
CA ILE A 55 1.89 -4.65 3.77
C ILE A 55 0.76 -4.47 2.77
N VAL A 56 0.49 -5.51 1.99
CA VAL A 56 -0.59 -5.49 1.02
C VAL A 56 -1.82 -6.12 1.65
N HIS A 57 -2.91 -5.36 1.71
CA HIS A 57 -4.16 -5.84 2.29
C HIS A 57 -5.08 -6.29 1.18
N LYS A 58 -5.60 -7.50 1.31
CA LYS A 58 -6.43 -8.12 0.28
C LYS A 58 -7.77 -8.58 0.85
N ARG A 59 -8.75 -8.61 -0.02
CA ARG A 59 -10.02 -9.27 0.26
C ARG A 59 -10.38 -10.07 -0.98
N LYS A 60 -10.46 -11.40 -0.82
CA LYS A 60 -10.73 -12.31 -1.93
C LYS A 60 -9.80 -12.05 -3.11
N GLU A 61 -8.52 -11.96 -2.81
CA GLU A 61 -7.43 -11.75 -3.77
C GLU A 61 -7.43 -10.37 -4.45
N LYS A 62 -8.33 -9.51 -4.06
CA LYS A 62 -8.36 -8.14 -4.55
C LYS A 62 -7.60 -7.26 -3.57
N VAL A 63 -6.70 -6.42 -4.06
CA VAL A 63 -5.97 -5.48 -3.21
C VAL A 63 -6.92 -4.37 -2.79
N VAL A 64 -7.10 -4.19 -1.49
CA VAL A 64 -7.99 -3.17 -0.96
C VAL A 64 -7.24 -2.07 -0.22
N GLY A 65 -5.95 -2.26 0.03
CA GLY A 65 -5.15 -1.22 0.67
C GLY A 65 -3.70 -1.61 0.81
N LEU A 66 -2.89 -0.64 1.21
CA LEU A 66 -1.48 -0.83 1.47
C LEU A 66 -1.12 -0.10 2.75
N THR A 67 -0.15 -0.66 3.49
CA THR A 67 0.46 0.02 4.62
C THR A 67 1.95 0.07 4.37
N ILE A 68 2.52 1.26 4.39
CA ILE A 68 3.95 1.44 4.14
C ILE A 68 4.62 1.85 5.43
N LEU A 69 5.48 0.97 5.94
CA LEU A 69 6.22 1.19 7.18
C LEU A 69 7.50 1.94 6.89
N ASN A 70 7.94 2.74 7.87
CA ASN A 70 9.15 3.55 7.74
C ASN A 70 9.12 4.37 6.46
N ALA A 71 8.00 5.03 6.23
CA ALA A 71 7.73 5.70 4.96
C ALA A 71 8.76 6.78 4.62
N SER A 72 9.27 7.49 5.62
CA SER A 72 10.26 8.55 5.38
C SER A 72 11.60 8.01 4.92
N GLU A 73 11.85 6.72 5.14
CA GLU A 73 13.10 6.10 4.73
C GLU A 73 13.04 5.60 3.28
N ILE A 74 11.84 5.56 2.72
CA ILE A 74 11.66 5.22 1.31
C ILE A 74 11.88 6.51 0.55
N ASN A 75 13.10 6.78 0.21
CA ASN A 75 13.42 8.09 -0.26
C ASN A 75 14.26 8.06 -1.50
N PRO A 76 13.97 8.92 -2.43
CA PRO A 76 14.80 9.09 -3.62
C PRO A 76 16.20 9.54 -3.29
#